data_c47319c26673546b0deeb6fe9486da56
#
_entry.id   c47319c26673546b0deeb6fe9486da56
#
_cell.length_a   1.000
_cell.length_b   1.000
_cell.length_c   1.000
_cell.angle_alpha   90.00
_cell.angle_beta   90.00
_cell.angle_gamma   90.00
#
_symmetry.space_group_name_H-M   'P 1'
#
loop_
_entity.id
_entity.type
_entity.pdbx_description
1 polymer ?
#
loop_
_entity_poly.entity_id
_entity_poly.type
_entity_poly.pdbx_seq_one_letter_code
_entity_poly.pdbx_strand_id
1 'polypeptide(L)'
;AVNIALIGILATAFMWGYRMSESSNLFSPTLYADGTFFSLGALLLSNIFVILFNVCAYLIRRRIITLIRHDGTNAKIKKIFYGSVVLAIAIGSIIYVHYSLTSLINNSSLTLELYRWNTKIFYTILVYLSYAGIFISILLLMQMLRPVVWKLTGLRYNIFSRKTLAIMVFIWALYMTTTAGILGFQREESRIEVWANRLAVDRNISLEIQLRNLEEGIANDQILWTLATHQNTGDAIKKRISEYYLSHLRQSCNPNIIL
;
A
#
# COMPACT_ATOMS: atom_id res chain seq x y z
N ALA A 1 36.58 -2.80 -0.86
CA ALA A 1 36.37 -4.22 -1.14
C ALA A 1 35.19 -4.80 -0.33
N VAL A 2 35.19 -4.67 1.02
CA VAL A 2 34.12 -5.24 1.89
C VAL A 2 32.72 -4.73 1.51
N ASN A 3 32.58 -3.42 1.22
CA ASN A 3 31.28 -2.81 0.89
C ASN A 3 30.74 -3.26 -0.48
N ILE A 4 31.63 -3.51 -1.45
CA ILE A 4 31.25 -4.02 -2.77
C ILE A 4 30.81 -5.49 -2.64
N ALA A 5 31.52 -6.27 -1.81
CA ALA A 5 31.13 -7.66 -1.52
C ALA A 5 29.76 -7.74 -0.83
N LEU A 6 29.47 -6.82 0.11
CA LEU A 6 28.20 -6.75 0.83
C LEU A 6 27.03 -6.37 -0.11
N ILE A 7 27.24 -5.42 -1.02
CA ILE A 7 26.27 -5.06 -2.07
C ILE A 7 26.05 -6.23 -3.01
N GLY A 8 27.14 -6.96 -3.39
CA GLY A 8 27.05 -8.15 -4.22
C GLY A 8 26.24 -9.28 -3.55
N ILE A 9 26.47 -9.55 -2.27
CA ILE A 9 25.74 -10.56 -1.50
C ILE A 9 24.24 -10.20 -1.42
N LEU A 10 23.93 -8.92 -1.23
CA LEU A 10 22.53 -8.46 -1.20
C LEU A 10 21.84 -8.54 -2.54
N ALA A 11 22.53 -8.18 -3.62
CA ALA A 11 21.99 -8.31 -4.96
C ALA A 11 21.71 -9.78 -5.30
N THR A 12 22.60 -10.71 -4.91
CA THR A 12 22.39 -12.16 -5.09
C THR A 12 21.25 -12.68 -4.20
N ALA A 13 21.13 -12.21 -2.97
CA ALA A 13 20.03 -12.57 -2.07
C ALA A 13 18.69 -12.06 -2.61
N PHE A 14 18.66 -10.84 -3.17
CA PHE A 14 17.50 -10.28 -3.84
C PHE A 14 17.06 -11.12 -5.04
N MET A 15 18.01 -11.48 -5.91
CA MET A 15 17.75 -12.32 -7.07
C MET A 15 17.31 -13.73 -6.69
N TRP A 16 17.84 -14.28 -5.62
CA TRP A 16 17.40 -15.59 -5.10
C TRP A 16 15.99 -15.50 -4.51
N GLY A 17 15.71 -14.49 -3.68
CA GLY A 17 14.37 -14.25 -3.15
C GLY A 17 13.33 -14.13 -4.25
N TYR A 18 13.67 -13.46 -5.35
CA TYR A 18 12.82 -13.37 -6.54
C TYR A 18 12.58 -14.75 -7.18
N ARG A 19 13.60 -15.61 -7.32
CA ARG A 19 13.45 -16.96 -7.86
C ARG A 19 12.65 -17.90 -6.96
N MET A 20 12.70 -17.71 -5.65
CA MET A 20 11.96 -18.51 -4.66
C MET A 20 10.55 -17.93 -4.37
N SER A 21 10.08 -16.98 -5.17
CA SER A 21 8.82 -16.26 -4.93
C SER A 21 7.58 -17.15 -4.91
N GLU A 22 7.62 -18.30 -5.56
CA GLU A 22 6.47 -19.22 -5.63
C GLU A 22 6.30 -20.10 -4.38
N SER A 23 7.35 -20.28 -3.57
CA SER A 23 7.35 -21.24 -2.45
C SER A 23 7.14 -20.63 -1.07
N SER A 24 7.21 -19.31 -0.92
CA SER A 24 7.11 -18.61 0.36
C SER A 24 6.06 -17.51 0.34
N ASN A 25 5.20 -17.46 1.37
CA ASN A 25 4.17 -16.42 1.51
C ASN A 25 4.76 -15.00 1.50
N LEU A 26 6.02 -14.83 1.90
CA LEU A 26 6.72 -13.54 1.92
C LEU A 26 6.98 -13.01 0.50
N PHE A 27 7.24 -13.90 -0.44
CA PHE A 27 7.50 -13.58 -1.85
C PHE A 27 6.28 -13.80 -2.75
N SER A 28 5.15 -14.21 -2.18
CA SER A 28 3.91 -14.40 -2.92
C SER A 28 3.28 -13.04 -3.29
N PRO A 29 2.85 -12.84 -4.55
CA PRO A 29 2.13 -11.64 -4.98
C PRO A 29 0.74 -11.50 -4.36
N THR A 30 0.21 -12.56 -3.72
CA THR A 30 -1.09 -12.52 -3.03
C THR A 30 -1.08 -11.63 -1.78
N LEU A 31 0.07 -11.49 -1.14
CA LEU A 31 0.23 -10.66 0.05
C LEU A 31 0.42 -9.18 -0.29
N TYR A 32 1.24 -8.93 -1.28
CA TYR A 32 1.56 -7.61 -1.79
C TYR A 32 2.14 -7.74 -3.20
N ALA A 33 1.62 -6.97 -4.15
CA ALA A 33 2.18 -6.84 -5.49
C ALA A 33 1.96 -5.42 -6.01
N ASP A 34 3.03 -4.82 -6.50
CA ASP A 34 3.03 -3.52 -7.15
C ASP A 34 3.87 -3.60 -8.42
N GLY A 35 3.72 -2.61 -9.33
CA GLY A 35 4.53 -2.52 -10.55
C GLY A 35 6.04 -2.41 -10.29
N THR A 36 6.45 -1.88 -9.12
CA THR A 36 7.85 -1.74 -8.69
C THR A 36 8.31 -2.83 -7.72
N PHE A 37 7.40 -3.33 -6.86
CA PHE A 37 7.70 -4.35 -5.88
C PHE A 37 6.86 -5.59 -6.15
N PHE A 38 7.48 -6.68 -6.55
CA PHE A 38 6.79 -7.92 -6.93
C PHE A 38 6.16 -8.65 -5.74
N SER A 39 6.64 -8.38 -4.52
CA SER A 39 6.19 -9.05 -3.30
C SER A 39 6.61 -8.28 -2.05
N LEU A 40 6.05 -8.67 -0.90
CA LEU A 40 6.46 -8.12 0.39
C LEU A 40 7.95 -8.40 0.68
N GLY A 41 8.43 -9.58 0.32
CA GLY A 41 9.85 -9.93 0.46
C GLY A 41 10.76 -9.03 -0.37
N ALA A 42 10.36 -8.69 -1.60
CA ALA A 42 11.10 -7.76 -2.46
C ALA A 42 11.16 -6.36 -1.85
N LEU A 43 10.05 -5.87 -1.28
CA LEU A 43 10.02 -4.59 -0.57
C LEU A 43 10.95 -4.61 0.66
N LEU A 44 10.92 -5.65 1.47
CA LEU A 44 11.77 -5.78 2.66
C LEU A 44 13.26 -5.85 2.28
N LEU A 45 13.61 -6.58 1.23
CA LEU A 45 14.97 -6.60 0.71
C LEU A 45 15.42 -5.24 0.20
N SER A 46 14.55 -4.50 -0.48
CA SER A 46 14.82 -3.12 -0.90
C SER A 46 15.04 -2.20 0.31
N ASN A 47 14.27 -2.35 1.37
CA ASN A 47 14.46 -1.62 2.63
C ASN A 47 15.82 -1.94 3.25
N ILE A 48 16.22 -3.21 3.31
CA ILE A 48 17.53 -3.64 3.79
C ILE A 48 18.65 -3.06 2.91
N PHE A 49 18.47 -3.02 1.60
CA PHE A 49 19.44 -2.43 0.69
C PHE A 49 19.64 -0.93 0.98
N VAL A 50 18.57 -0.17 1.19
CA VAL A 50 18.64 1.26 1.56
C VAL A 50 19.36 1.44 2.90
N ILE A 51 19.05 0.63 3.91
CA ILE A 51 19.73 0.65 5.21
C ILE A 51 21.24 0.46 5.03
N LEU A 52 21.62 -0.57 4.30
CA LEU A 52 23.05 -0.91 4.11
C LEU A 52 23.76 0.15 3.29
N PHE A 53 23.12 0.70 2.25
CA PHE A 53 23.67 1.79 1.48
C PHE A 53 23.97 3.00 2.39
N ASN A 54 23.03 3.40 3.25
CA ASN A 54 23.19 4.49 4.20
C ASN A 54 24.29 4.21 5.23
N VAL A 55 24.35 2.98 5.76
CA VAL A 55 25.42 2.57 6.69
C VAL A 55 26.77 2.53 6.00
N CYS A 56 26.88 2.05 4.77
CA CYS A 56 28.11 2.10 3.99
C CYS A 56 28.57 3.53 3.74
N ALA A 57 27.68 4.44 3.39
CA ALA A 57 27.97 5.87 3.25
C ALA A 57 28.53 6.44 4.57
N TYR A 58 27.92 6.06 5.72
CA TYR A 58 28.40 6.45 7.03
C TYR A 58 29.81 5.91 7.35
N LEU A 59 30.10 4.67 7.05
CA LEU A 59 31.40 4.03 7.32
C LEU A 59 32.53 4.63 6.46
N ILE A 60 32.26 4.97 5.20
CA ILE A 60 33.23 5.57 4.28
C ILE A 60 33.60 7.01 4.72
N ARG A 61 32.77 7.67 5.54
CA ARG A 61 32.97 9.03 6.04
C ARG A 61 34.41 9.30 6.52
N ARG A 62 34.97 8.42 7.35
CA ARG A 62 36.31 8.66 7.92
C ARG A 62 37.36 8.79 6.82
N ARG A 63 37.31 7.97 5.79
CA ARG A 63 38.26 8.01 4.68
C ARG A 63 38.09 9.27 3.83
N ILE A 64 36.83 9.67 3.55
CA ILE A 64 36.57 10.89 2.76
C ILE A 64 37.02 12.13 3.51
N ILE A 65 36.74 12.24 4.81
CA ILE A 65 37.17 13.39 5.61
C ILE A 65 38.71 13.48 5.73
N THR A 66 39.41 12.35 5.87
CA THR A 66 40.90 12.37 5.88
C THR A 66 41.45 12.77 4.53
N LEU A 67 40.91 12.32 3.41
CA LEU A 67 41.30 12.73 2.07
C LEU A 67 41.08 14.25 1.83
N ILE A 68 39.91 14.76 2.24
CA ILE A 68 39.59 16.20 2.12
C ILE A 68 40.51 17.05 3.01
N ARG A 69 40.95 16.54 4.16
CA ARG A 69 41.83 17.26 5.08
C ARG A 69 43.26 17.40 4.55
N HIS A 70 43.71 16.45 3.75
CA HIS A 70 45.07 16.46 3.18
C HIS A 70 45.20 17.41 1.99
N ASP A 71 44.09 17.78 1.34
CA ASP A 71 44.07 18.65 0.16
C ASP A 71 43.85 20.14 0.57
N GLY A 72 44.91 20.84 0.89
CA GLY A 72 44.89 22.14 1.56
C GLY A 72 44.14 23.29 0.87
N THR A 73 44.12 23.37 -0.47
CA THR A 73 43.66 24.55 -1.21
C THR A 73 42.16 24.61 -1.48
N ASN A 74 41.45 23.46 -1.57
CA ASN A 74 40.00 23.41 -1.89
C ASN A 74 39.16 22.73 -0.82
N ALA A 75 39.66 22.63 0.42
CA ALA A 75 38.99 21.89 1.50
C ALA A 75 37.57 22.40 1.85
N LYS A 76 37.28 23.70 1.66
CA LYS A 76 35.94 24.26 1.92
C LYS A 76 34.90 23.77 0.90
N ILE A 77 35.23 23.87 -0.39
CA ILE A 77 34.34 23.46 -1.49
C ILE A 77 34.05 21.96 -1.42
N LYS A 78 35.11 21.16 -1.22
CA LYS A 78 34.96 19.69 -1.08
C LYS A 78 34.09 19.28 0.12
N LYS A 79 34.16 20.02 1.24
CA LYS A 79 33.27 19.77 2.41
C LYS A 79 31.83 20.13 2.15
N ILE A 80 31.57 21.24 1.46
CA ILE A 80 30.21 21.65 1.08
C ILE A 80 29.62 20.60 0.11
N PHE A 81 30.39 20.23 -0.91
CA PHE A 81 29.98 19.18 -1.87
C PHE A 81 29.69 17.86 -1.18
N TYR A 82 30.54 17.41 -0.27
CA TYR A 82 30.30 16.23 0.53
C TYR A 82 29.00 16.34 1.37
N GLY A 83 28.79 17.49 2.01
CA GLY A 83 27.57 17.75 2.77
C GLY A 83 26.31 17.71 1.90
N SER A 84 26.37 18.26 0.68
CA SER A 84 25.24 18.23 -0.25
C SER A 84 24.93 16.81 -0.73
N VAL A 85 25.93 15.98 -1.01
CA VAL A 85 25.73 14.57 -1.38
C VAL A 85 25.08 13.79 -0.24
N VAL A 86 25.55 13.93 0.99
CA VAL A 86 24.96 13.26 2.16
C VAL A 86 23.51 13.71 2.38
N LEU A 87 23.24 15.01 2.22
CA LEU A 87 21.88 15.55 2.33
C LEU A 87 20.97 14.97 1.23
N ALA A 88 21.45 14.88 0.00
CA ALA A 88 20.71 14.30 -1.12
C ALA A 88 20.37 12.83 -0.86
N ILE A 89 21.31 12.04 -0.33
CA ILE A 89 21.07 10.64 0.07
C ILE A 89 20.01 10.56 1.17
N ALA A 90 20.06 11.42 2.17
CA ALA A 90 19.09 11.45 3.26
C ALA A 90 17.67 11.81 2.74
N ILE A 91 17.56 12.84 1.89
CA ILE A 91 16.28 13.23 1.26
C ILE A 91 15.77 12.10 0.36
N GLY A 92 16.63 11.50 -0.46
CA GLY A 92 16.26 10.35 -1.30
C GLY A 92 15.75 9.17 -0.49
N SER A 93 16.36 8.89 0.68
CA SER A 93 15.86 7.84 1.60
C SER A 93 14.48 8.17 2.18
N ILE A 94 14.19 9.45 2.49
CA ILE A 94 12.87 9.88 2.98
C ILE A 94 11.81 9.76 1.87
N ILE A 95 12.14 10.19 0.65
CA ILE A 95 11.25 10.05 -0.51
C ILE A 95 10.97 8.57 -0.79
N TYR A 96 11.98 7.71 -0.73
CA TYR A 96 11.83 6.27 -0.86
C TYR A 96 10.88 5.70 0.19
N VAL A 97 11.03 6.08 1.45
CA VAL A 97 10.12 5.64 2.54
C VAL A 97 8.68 6.05 2.23
N HIS A 98 8.45 7.30 1.84
CA HIS A 98 7.11 7.76 1.50
C HIS A 98 6.50 6.97 0.34
N TYR A 99 7.25 6.80 -0.74
CA TYR A 99 6.81 6.05 -1.92
C TYR A 99 6.53 4.57 -1.58
N SER A 100 7.46 3.89 -0.93
CA SER A 100 7.34 2.47 -0.59
C SER A 100 6.21 2.21 0.42
N LEU A 101 6.02 3.10 1.39
CA LEU A 101 4.94 3.01 2.37
C LEU A 101 3.57 3.23 1.71
N THR A 102 3.44 4.23 0.86
CA THR A 102 2.21 4.50 0.09
C THR A 102 1.85 3.34 -0.82
N SER A 103 2.82 2.82 -1.55
CA SER A 103 2.65 1.64 -2.39
C SER A 103 2.21 0.42 -1.58
N LEU A 104 2.84 0.18 -0.43
CA LEU A 104 2.47 -0.93 0.45
C LEU A 104 1.02 -0.81 0.96
N ILE A 105 0.60 0.37 1.39
CA ILE A 105 -0.76 0.58 1.91
C ILE A 105 -1.79 0.37 0.81
N ASN A 106 -1.56 0.89 -0.38
CA ASN A 106 -2.53 0.82 -1.48
C ASN A 106 -2.65 -0.57 -2.10
N ASN A 107 -1.53 -1.29 -2.24
CA ASN A 107 -1.45 -2.52 -3.04
C ASN A 107 -1.31 -3.80 -2.21
N SER A 108 -1.23 -3.73 -0.86
CA SER A 108 -1.11 -4.94 -0.04
C SER A 108 -2.45 -5.40 0.53
N SER A 109 -2.53 -6.68 0.84
CA SER A 109 -3.62 -7.24 1.66
C SER A 109 -3.35 -7.12 3.17
N LEU A 110 -2.29 -6.41 3.57
CA LEU A 110 -1.91 -6.19 4.96
C LEU A 110 -2.68 -5.00 5.53
N THR A 111 -3.15 -5.15 6.75
CA THR A 111 -3.61 -4.02 7.58
C THR A 111 -2.44 -3.53 8.41
N LEU A 112 -2.00 -2.29 8.18
CA LEU A 112 -0.95 -1.67 9.01
C LEU A 112 -1.46 -1.16 10.35
N GLU A 113 -2.76 -1.29 10.59
CA GLU A 113 -3.42 -0.93 11.84
C GLU A 113 -3.14 -2.00 12.91
N LEU A 114 -2.28 -1.70 13.86
CA LEU A 114 -1.86 -2.63 14.93
C LEU A 114 -2.99 -3.02 15.88
N TYR A 115 -4.09 -2.26 15.94
CA TYR A 115 -5.25 -2.58 16.78
C TYR A 115 -6.14 -3.68 16.20
N ARG A 116 -6.06 -3.96 14.90
CA ARG A 116 -6.75 -5.08 14.25
C ARG A 116 -5.89 -6.33 14.33
N TRP A 117 -6.13 -7.13 15.37
CA TRP A 117 -5.46 -8.41 15.54
C TRP A 117 -5.82 -9.37 14.41
N ASN A 118 -4.88 -9.62 13.49
CA ASN A 118 -5.08 -10.47 12.32
C ASN A 118 -3.99 -11.56 12.26
N THR A 119 -4.25 -12.66 11.59
CA THR A 119 -3.28 -13.76 11.35
C THR A 119 -1.99 -13.28 10.66
N LYS A 120 -2.03 -12.11 10.00
CA LYS A 120 -0.89 -11.51 9.29
C LYS A 120 -0.06 -10.53 10.13
N ILE A 121 -0.28 -10.44 11.44
CA ILE A 121 0.39 -9.46 12.33
C ILE A 121 1.92 -9.58 12.30
N PHE A 122 2.44 -10.78 12.12
CA PHE A 122 3.88 -11.01 12.02
C PHE A 122 4.51 -10.23 10.86
N TYR A 123 3.88 -10.22 9.69
CA TYR A 123 4.35 -9.46 8.52
C TYR A 123 4.28 -7.95 8.77
N THR A 124 3.25 -7.49 9.45
CA THR A 124 3.09 -6.08 9.82
C THR A 124 4.22 -5.63 10.75
N ILE A 125 4.57 -6.43 11.77
CA ILE A 125 5.69 -6.15 12.68
C ILE A 125 7.01 -6.08 11.90
N LEU A 126 7.23 -7.01 10.99
CA LEU A 126 8.46 -7.08 10.18
C LEU A 126 8.60 -5.86 9.27
N VAL A 127 7.49 -5.36 8.71
CA VAL A 127 7.43 -4.11 7.96
C VAL A 127 7.83 -2.92 8.84
N TYR A 128 7.20 -2.75 10.00
CA TYR A 128 7.54 -1.67 10.93
C TYR A 128 9.01 -1.71 11.37
N LEU A 129 9.54 -2.90 11.63
CA LEU A 129 10.95 -3.09 11.98
C LEU A 129 11.88 -2.64 10.84
N SER A 130 11.55 -2.95 9.59
CA SER A 130 12.33 -2.53 8.43
C SER A 130 12.35 -1.01 8.27
N TYR A 131 11.21 -0.34 8.42
CA TYR A 131 11.13 1.13 8.36
C TYR A 131 11.82 1.81 9.56
N ALA A 132 11.77 1.21 10.74
CA ALA A 132 12.56 1.67 11.90
C ALA A 132 14.07 1.59 11.62
N GLY A 133 14.52 0.52 10.95
CA GLY A 133 15.90 0.39 10.48
C GLY A 133 16.31 1.50 9.51
N ILE A 134 15.46 1.83 8.53
CA ILE A 134 15.70 2.96 7.62
C ILE A 134 15.80 4.28 8.40
N PHE A 135 14.89 4.51 9.34
CA PHE A 135 14.93 5.70 10.18
C PHE A 135 16.25 5.84 10.94
N ILE A 136 16.71 4.76 11.58
CA ILE A 136 18.01 4.76 12.28
C ILE A 136 19.15 5.06 11.29
N SER A 137 19.12 4.48 10.09
CA SER A 137 20.14 4.75 9.07
C SER A 137 20.15 6.21 8.59
N ILE A 138 18.97 6.85 8.47
CA ILE A 138 18.84 8.28 8.17
C ILE A 138 19.42 9.12 9.31
N LEU A 139 19.16 8.79 10.58
CA LEU A 139 19.76 9.50 11.73
C LEU A 139 21.28 9.41 11.71
N LEU A 140 21.86 8.27 11.32
CA LEU A 140 23.30 8.13 11.14
C LEU A 140 23.83 9.05 10.03
N LEU A 141 23.14 9.18 8.90
CA LEU A 141 23.48 10.11 7.84
C LEU A 141 23.41 11.55 8.31
N MET A 142 22.34 11.94 9.01
CA MET A 142 22.19 13.29 9.54
C MET A 142 23.29 13.63 10.57
N GLN A 143 23.76 12.67 11.35
CA GLN A 143 24.90 12.87 12.25
C GLN A 143 26.20 13.18 11.49
N MET A 144 26.34 12.71 10.23
CA MET A 144 27.48 13.06 9.39
C MET A 144 27.50 14.54 9.00
N LEU A 145 26.35 15.19 8.90
CA LEU A 145 26.21 16.62 8.56
C LEU A 145 26.64 17.54 9.68
N ARG A 146 26.72 17.03 10.93
CA ARG A 146 27.08 17.82 12.12
C ARG A 146 28.29 18.75 11.92
N PRO A 147 29.46 18.30 11.42
CA PRO A 147 30.62 19.17 11.25
C PRO A 147 30.46 20.24 10.17
N VAL A 148 29.59 19.97 9.16
CA VAL A 148 29.29 20.94 8.09
C VAL A 148 28.35 22.01 8.63
N VAL A 149 27.27 21.62 9.29
CA VAL A 149 26.28 22.53 9.87
C VAL A 149 26.92 23.40 10.94
N TRP A 150 27.74 22.83 11.84
CA TRP A 150 28.43 23.61 12.84
C TRP A 150 29.32 24.73 12.26
N LYS A 151 29.98 24.45 11.12
CA LYS A 151 30.80 25.48 10.45
C LYS A 151 30.00 26.55 9.73
N LEU A 152 28.78 26.23 9.27
CA LEU A 152 27.91 27.16 8.55
C LEU A 152 27.07 28.03 9.51
N THR A 153 26.54 27.43 10.57
CA THR A 153 25.54 28.07 11.45
C THR A 153 26.04 28.34 12.86
N GLY A 154 27.22 27.82 13.25
CA GLY A 154 27.74 27.90 14.62
C GLY A 154 27.00 27.03 15.62
N LEU A 155 25.91 26.35 15.22
CA LEU A 155 25.07 25.52 16.07
C LEU A 155 25.70 24.14 16.31
N ARG A 156 25.97 23.82 17.58
CA ARG A 156 26.41 22.47 18.00
C ARG A 156 25.20 21.63 18.32
N TYR A 157 24.70 20.90 17.35
CA TYR A 157 23.64 19.91 17.62
C TYR A 157 24.20 18.49 17.74
N ASN A 158 23.57 17.68 18.57
CA ASN A 158 23.88 16.26 18.68
C ASN A 158 22.56 15.48 18.54
N ILE A 159 22.41 14.76 17.42
CA ILE A 159 21.19 14.00 17.10
C ILE A 159 20.95 12.89 18.14
N PHE A 160 22.02 12.28 18.65
CA PHE A 160 21.93 11.24 19.68
C PHE A 160 21.79 11.78 21.12
N SER A 161 21.53 13.09 21.30
CA SER A 161 21.09 13.61 22.58
C SER A 161 19.68 13.06 22.90
N ARG A 162 19.41 12.72 24.16
CA ARG A 162 18.12 12.16 24.58
C ARG A 162 16.92 13.00 24.13
N LYS A 163 17.04 14.33 24.24
CA LYS A 163 15.97 15.26 23.85
C LYS A 163 15.74 15.28 22.32
N THR A 164 16.81 15.42 21.53
CA THR A 164 16.69 15.45 20.06
C THR A 164 16.27 14.13 19.49
N LEU A 165 16.75 13.01 20.03
CA LEU A 165 16.33 11.68 19.63
C LEU A 165 14.84 11.47 19.90
N ALA A 166 14.36 11.84 21.10
CA ALA A 166 12.94 11.72 21.45
C ALA A 166 12.04 12.53 20.49
N ILE A 167 12.43 13.76 20.15
CA ILE A 167 11.70 14.59 19.20
C ILE A 167 11.68 13.94 17.80
N MET A 168 12.82 13.43 17.33
CA MET A 168 12.91 12.79 16.01
C MET A 168 12.09 11.50 15.94
N VAL A 169 12.11 10.67 16.98
CA VAL A 169 11.29 9.46 17.09
C VAL A 169 9.80 9.83 17.13
N PHE A 170 9.43 10.89 17.87
CA PHE A 170 8.05 11.37 17.92
C PHE A 170 7.55 11.85 16.54
N ILE A 171 8.35 12.65 15.83
CA ILE A 171 8.03 13.12 14.47
C ILE A 171 7.86 11.93 13.52
N TRP A 172 8.78 10.95 13.59
CA TRP A 172 8.70 9.75 12.77
C TRP A 172 7.47 8.91 13.06
N ALA A 173 7.16 8.69 14.34
CA ALA A 173 5.96 7.96 14.75
C ALA A 173 4.68 8.67 14.29
N LEU A 174 4.62 10.00 14.46
CA LEU A 174 3.50 10.82 13.99
C LEU A 174 3.33 10.70 12.47
N TYR A 175 4.42 10.81 11.70
CA TYR A 175 4.41 10.66 10.26
C TYR A 175 3.88 9.27 9.84
N MET A 176 4.40 8.20 10.42
CA MET A 176 3.97 6.83 10.10
C MET A 176 2.50 6.60 10.44
N THR A 177 2.04 7.07 11.60
CA THR A 177 0.65 6.91 12.04
C THR A 177 -0.32 7.71 11.17
N THR A 178 -0.01 8.97 10.86
CA THR A 178 -0.86 9.81 10.03
C THR A 178 -0.93 9.28 8.59
N THR A 179 0.19 8.88 8.02
CA THR A 179 0.22 8.33 6.66
C THR A 179 -0.54 7.01 6.58
N ALA A 180 -0.33 6.10 7.54
CA ALA A 180 -1.06 4.83 7.60
C ALA A 180 -2.57 5.04 7.80
N GLY A 181 -2.96 6.00 8.66
CA GLY A 181 -4.36 6.30 8.93
C GLY A 181 -5.08 6.90 7.73
N ILE A 182 -4.51 7.93 7.11
CA ILE A 182 -5.12 8.63 5.96
C ILE A 182 -5.24 7.70 4.75
N LEU A 183 -4.14 7.05 4.37
CA LEU A 183 -4.14 6.17 3.21
C LEU A 183 -4.94 4.89 3.45
N GLY A 184 -4.93 4.36 4.68
CA GLY A 184 -5.75 3.23 5.07
C GLY A 184 -7.24 3.53 4.94
N PHE A 185 -7.68 4.71 5.41
CA PHE A 185 -9.06 5.16 5.27
C PHE A 185 -9.48 5.33 3.80
N GLN A 186 -8.68 6.00 2.99
CA GLN A 186 -8.94 6.17 1.55
C GLN A 186 -9.07 4.82 0.82
N ARG A 187 -8.23 3.87 1.18
CA ARG A 187 -8.28 2.52 0.61
C ARG A 187 -9.57 1.79 0.99
N GLU A 188 -10.01 1.86 2.25
CA GLU A 188 -11.26 1.22 2.68
C GLU A 188 -12.46 1.87 2.00
N GLU A 189 -12.47 3.19 1.86
CA GLU A 189 -13.51 3.94 1.14
C GLU A 189 -13.61 3.47 -0.32
N SER A 190 -12.48 3.42 -1.04
CA SER A 190 -12.45 2.92 -2.43
C SER A 190 -12.90 1.46 -2.55
N ARG A 191 -12.59 0.61 -1.57
CA ARG A 191 -13.07 -0.78 -1.54
C ARG A 191 -14.57 -0.86 -1.35
N ILE A 192 -15.14 -0.06 -0.45
CA ILE A 192 -16.59 0.00 -0.21
C ILE A 192 -17.31 0.47 -1.47
N GLU A 193 -16.79 1.48 -2.16
CA GLU A 193 -17.34 1.99 -3.41
C GLU A 193 -17.35 0.90 -4.51
N VAL A 194 -16.25 0.19 -4.70
CA VAL A 194 -16.17 -0.92 -5.66
C VAL A 194 -17.16 -2.04 -5.31
N TRP A 195 -17.31 -2.38 -4.03
CA TRP A 195 -18.29 -3.37 -3.57
C TRP A 195 -19.72 -2.91 -3.80
N ALA A 196 -20.04 -1.65 -3.47
CA ALA A 196 -21.37 -1.08 -3.69
C ALA A 196 -21.74 -1.09 -5.18
N ASN A 197 -20.80 -0.69 -6.05
CA ASN A 197 -21.00 -0.70 -7.50
C ASN A 197 -21.21 -2.12 -8.03
N ARG A 198 -20.43 -3.11 -7.57
CA ARG A 198 -20.65 -4.52 -7.96
C ARG A 198 -22.02 -5.02 -7.55
N LEU A 199 -22.42 -4.80 -6.31
CA LEU A 199 -23.73 -5.22 -5.82
C LEU A 199 -24.87 -4.56 -6.60
N ALA A 200 -24.73 -3.27 -6.96
CA ALA A 200 -25.72 -2.56 -7.77
C ALA A 200 -25.85 -3.17 -9.18
N VAL A 201 -24.70 -3.45 -9.84
CA VAL A 201 -24.66 -4.03 -11.18
C VAL A 201 -25.20 -5.47 -11.16
N ASP A 202 -24.75 -6.33 -10.25
CA ASP A 202 -25.20 -7.71 -10.17
C ASP A 202 -26.71 -7.80 -9.89
N ARG A 203 -27.23 -6.94 -9.03
CA ARG A 203 -28.65 -6.88 -8.70
C ARG A 203 -29.50 -6.44 -9.91
N ASN A 204 -29.05 -5.44 -10.63
CA ASN A 204 -29.75 -4.94 -11.82
C ASN A 204 -29.75 -5.97 -12.95
N ILE A 205 -28.62 -6.62 -13.23
CA ILE A 205 -28.50 -7.63 -14.29
C ILE A 205 -29.37 -8.86 -13.97
N SER A 206 -29.33 -9.34 -12.74
CA SER A 206 -30.16 -10.48 -12.32
C SER A 206 -31.64 -10.17 -12.45
N LEU A 207 -32.05 -8.97 -12.05
CA LEU A 207 -33.45 -8.52 -12.12
C LEU A 207 -33.88 -8.33 -13.58
N GLU A 208 -33.02 -7.80 -14.42
CA GLU A 208 -33.27 -7.59 -15.84
C GLU A 208 -33.45 -8.94 -16.57
N ILE A 209 -32.57 -9.93 -16.31
CA ILE A 209 -32.71 -11.29 -16.87
C ILE A 209 -34.00 -11.94 -16.41
N GLN A 210 -34.37 -11.82 -15.14
CA GLN A 210 -35.63 -12.37 -14.62
C GLN A 210 -36.85 -11.71 -15.26
N LEU A 211 -36.84 -10.37 -15.39
CA LEU A 211 -37.92 -9.64 -16.05
C LEU A 211 -38.08 -10.05 -17.53
N ARG A 212 -36.98 -10.20 -18.25
CA ARG A 212 -36.99 -10.63 -19.65
C ARG A 212 -37.57 -12.04 -19.82
N ASN A 213 -37.16 -12.97 -18.95
CA ASN A 213 -37.71 -14.32 -18.97
C ASN A 213 -39.22 -14.33 -18.64
N LEU A 214 -39.68 -13.46 -17.75
CA LEU A 214 -41.08 -13.27 -17.44
C LEU A 214 -41.84 -12.70 -18.62
N GLU A 215 -41.31 -11.70 -19.29
CA GLU A 215 -41.89 -11.06 -20.46
C GLU A 215 -42.10 -12.08 -21.59
N GLU A 216 -41.08 -12.88 -21.91
CA GLU A 216 -41.18 -13.98 -22.89
C GLU A 216 -42.18 -15.05 -22.48
N GLY A 217 -42.23 -15.41 -21.17
CA GLY A 217 -43.19 -16.38 -20.66
C GLY A 217 -44.64 -15.87 -20.78
N ILE A 218 -44.90 -14.65 -20.41
CA ILE A 218 -46.22 -14.02 -20.50
C ILE A 218 -46.65 -13.84 -21.94
N ALA A 219 -45.73 -13.44 -22.83
CA ALA A 219 -46.02 -13.25 -24.26
C ALA A 219 -46.42 -14.58 -24.96
N ASN A 220 -45.88 -15.68 -24.55
CA ASN A 220 -46.14 -16.99 -25.14
C ASN A 220 -47.28 -17.80 -24.45
N ASP A 221 -47.92 -17.23 -23.39
CA ASP A 221 -49.01 -17.91 -22.67
C ASP A 221 -50.35 -17.76 -23.39
N GLN A 222 -50.72 -18.83 -24.10
CA GLN A 222 -52.00 -18.92 -24.83
C GLN A 222 -53.23 -18.73 -23.92
N ILE A 223 -53.15 -19.11 -22.64
CA ILE A 223 -54.24 -18.97 -21.68
C ILE A 223 -54.44 -17.50 -21.30
N LEU A 224 -53.35 -16.73 -21.14
CA LEU A 224 -53.45 -15.31 -20.92
C LEU A 224 -54.06 -14.57 -22.13
N TRP A 225 -53.72 -15.00 -23.34
CA TRP A 225 -54.30 -14.48 -24.58
C TRP A 225 -55.83 -14.77 -24.67
N THR A 226 -56.25 -15.96 -24.33
CA THR A 226 -57.67 -16.32 -24.34
C THR A 226 -58.43 -15.59 -23.26
N LEU A 227 -57.86 -15.39 -22.08
CA LEU A 227 -58.45 -14.58 -21.02
C LEU A 227 -58.59 -13.11 -21.41
N ALA A 228 -57.57 -12.56 -22.12
CA ALA A 228 -57.57 -11.17 -22.55
C ALA A 228 -58.65 -10.84 -23.61
N THR A 229 -59.11 -11.85 -24.35
CA THR A 229 -60.17 -11.69 -25.35
C THR A 229 -61.61 -11.68 -24.76
N HIS A 230 -61.79 -12.08 -23.49
CA HIS A 230 -63.06 -12.15 -22.82
C HIS A 230 -63.30 -10.92 -21.90
N GLN A 231 -64.52 -10.40 -21.86
CA GLN A 231 -64.88 -9.29 -20.98
C GLN A 231 -65.00 -9.77 -19.52
N ASN A 232 -64.49 -8.99 -18.56
CA ASN A 232 -64.50 -9.24 -17.09
C ASN A 232 -63.50 -10.32 -16.57
N THR A 233 -62.41 -10.58 -17.25
CA THR A 233 -61.41 -11.58 -16.81
C THR A 233 -60.16 -10.95 -16.15
N GLY A 234 -60.14 -9.66 -15.84
CA GLY A 234 -59.00 -8.94 -15.26
C GLY A 234 -58.47 -9.56 -13.95
N ASP A 235 -59.36 -10.02 -13.06
CA ASP A 235 -58.94 -10.66 -11.82
C ASP A 235 -58.32 -12.06 -12.02
N ALA A 236 -58.77 -12.80 -13.04
CA ALA A 236 -58.19 -14.09 -13.40
C ALA A 236 -56.79 -13.92 -14.02
N ILE A 237 -56.60 -12.92 -14.86
CA ILE A 237 -55.32 -12.52 -15.43
C ILE A 237 -54.35 -12.13 -14.31
N LYS A 238 -54.79 -11.26 -13.38
CA LYS A 238 -54.01 -10.82 -12.22
C LYS A 238 -53.55 -12.01 -11.37
N LYS A 239 -54.47 -12.91 -11.06
CA LYS A 239 -54.22 -14.11 -10.28
C LYS A 239 -53.18 -15.01 -10.96
N ARG A 240 -53.33 -15.27 -12.26
CA ARG A 240 -52.42 -16.11 -13.02
C ARG A 240 -51.00 -15.49 -13.09
N ILE A 241 -50.88 -14.20 -13.36
CA ILE A 241 -49.58 -13.50 -13.38
C ILE A 241 -48.94 -13.54 -12.00
N SER A 242 -49.71 -13.30 -10.93
CA SER A 242 -49.16 -13.24 -9.57
C SER A 242 -48.76 -14.64 -9.03
N GLU A 243 -49.49 -15.67 -9.32
CA GLU A 243 -49.24 -17.01 -8.78
C GLU A 243 -48.25 -17.83 -9.62
N TYR A 244 -48.30 -17.66 -10.94
CA TYR A 244 -47.48 -18.48 -11.84
C TYR A 244 -46.16 -17.81 -12.23
N TYR A 245 -46.20 -16.55 -12.60
CA TYR A 245 -45.00 -15.83 -13.10
C TYR A 245 -44.25 -15.06 -12.02
N LEU A 246 -44.94 -14.46 -11.07
CA LEU A 246 -44.31 -13.65 -10.03
C LEU A 246 -44.05 -14.37 -8.71
N SER A 247 -44.36 -15.68 -8.62
CA SER A 247 -44.17 -16.47 -7.41
C SER A 247 -42.73 -16.43 -6.89
N HIS A 248 -41.74 -16.49 -7.78
CA HIS A 248 -40.32 -16.41 -7.44
C HIS A 248 -39.85 -14.98 -7.09
N LEU A 249 -40.43 -13.95 -7.70
CA LEU A 249 -40.10 -12.55 -7.40
C LEU A 249 -40.74 -12.07 -6.09
N ARG A 250 -41.80 -12.73 -5.61
CA ARG A 250 -42.50 -12.38 -4.39
C ARG A 250 -41.66 -12.52 -3.13
N GLN A 251 -40.60 -13.35 -3.17
CA GLN A 251 -39.62 -13.46 -2.08
C GLN A 251 -38.62 -12.33 -2.03
N SER A 252 -38.35 -11.68 -3.16
CA SER A 252 -37.33 -10.64 -3.29
C SER A 252 -37.91 -9.22 -3.41
N CYS A 253 -39.10 -9.09 -3.99
CA CYS A 253 -39.79 -7.82 -4.21
C CYS A 253 -41.30 -8.01 -4.00
N ASN A 254 -41.99 -6.96 -3.57
CA ASN A 254 -43.45 -6.98 -3.44
C ASN A 254 -44.05 -6.35 -4.71
N PRO A 255 -44.21 -7.12 -5.82
CA PRO A 255 -44.64 -6.57 -7.09
C PRO A 255 -46.13 -6.19 -7.03
N ASN A 256 -46.45 -4.96 -7.39
CA ASN A 256 -47.85 -4.50 -7.52
C ASN A 256 -48.24 -4.54 -9.00
N ILE A 257 -49.27 -5.33 -9.34
CA ILE A 257 -49.75 -5.48 -10.71
C ILE A 257 -50.89 -4.49 -10.92
N ILE A 258 -50.71 -3.52 -11.81
CA ILE A 258 -51.73 -2.57 -12.26
C ILE A 258 -52.12 -3.04 -13.69
N LEU A 259 -53.38 -3.42 -13.89
CA LEU A 259 -53.94 -3.78 -15.19
C LEU A 259 -54.78 -2.65 -15.70
#